data_799c665fe307eb207a2d761142b81475
#
_entry.id   799c665fe307eb207a2d761142b81475
#
_cell.length_a   1.000
_cell.length_b   1.000
_cell.length_c   1.000
_cell.angle_alpha   90.00
_cell.angle_beta   90.00
_cell.angle_gamma   90.00
#
_symmetry.space_group_name_H-M   'P 1'
#
loop_
_entity.id
_entity.type
_entity.pdbx_description
1 polymer ?
#
loop_
_entity_poly.entity_id
_entity_poly.type
_entity_poly.pdbx_seq_one_letter_code
_entity_poly.pdbx_strand_id
1 'polypeptide(L)'
;MKILSTLSLIALTILISSFSPPAPSFSIALLKYNGGGDWYANPTSLPNLAEFCNKNLDININPDPPTVEAGSPEIFNYPFLHMTGHGNVVFSADEAQNMRTYLQAGGFLHIDDNYGMDPYVRPAMKKVFPELEFIELPFSHPVFHQKYDFKNGLPKIHEHDNKSPQAFGLFWEGRLICLYTFECDLGDGWEDADVHKDPEDTRQKAFQMGANIIQYVFMGRSDL
;
A
#
# COMPACT_ATOMS: atom_id res chain seq x y z
N MET A 1 47.16 -11.47 67.09
CA MET A 1 47.04 -11.76 65.67
C MET A 1 45.56 -11.59 65.29
N LYS A 2 45.22 -10.47 64.65
CA LYS A 2 43.84 -10.18 64.18
C LYS A 2 43.83 -10.34 62.66
N ILE A 3 43.05 -11.29 62.16
CA ILE A 3 42.83 -11.54 60.74
C ILE A 3 41.66 -10.66 60.32
N LEU A 4 41.92 -9.65 59.48
CA LEU A 4 40.88 -8.89 58.80
C LEU A 4 40.45 -9.67 57.54
N SER A 5 39.22 -10.09 57.48
CA SER A 5 38.59 -10.63 56.27
C SER A 5 37.95 -9.47 55.48
N THR A 6 38.52 -9.15 54.34
CA THR A 6 37.95 -8.21 53.36
C THR A 6 36.92 -8.94 52.52
N LEU A 7 35.62 -8.61 52.69
CA LEU A 7 34.55 -8.99 51.76
C LEU A 7 34.60 -8.06 50.54
N SER A 8 34.95 -8.63 49.37
CA SER A 8 34.79 -7.94 48.08
C SER A 8 33.36 -8.05 47.60
N LEU A 9 32.65 -6.95 47.56
CA LEU A 9 31.31 -6.83 46.99
C LEU A 9 31.45 -6.64 45.49
N ILE A 10 31.15 -7.67 44.70
CA ILE A 10 31.09 -7.60 43.24
C ILE A 10 29.70 -7.04 42.87
N ALA A 11 29.62 -5.78 42.44
CA ALA A 11 28.43 -5.19 41.89
C ALA A 11 28.25 -5.65 40.43
N LEU A 12 27.27 -6.49 40.20
CA LEU A 12 26.86 -6.94 38.87
C LEU A 12 25.96 -5.85 38.23
N THR A 13 26.53 -4.97 37.40
CA THR A 13 25.78 -4.01 36.59
C THR A 13 25.13 -4.73 35.42
N ILE A 14 23.83 -4.95 35.51
CA ILE A 14 23.01 -5.44 34.40
C ILE A 14 22.81 -4.26 33.42
N LEU A 15 23.51 -4.29 32.29
CA LEU A 15 23.19 -3.41 31.15
C LEU A 15 21.88 -3.85 30.55
N ILE A 16 20.79 -3.16 30.85
CA ILE A 16 19.53 -3.27 30.13
C ILE A 16 19.73 -2.51 28.82
N SER A 17 20.09 -3.23 27.75
CA SER A 17 20.03 -2.69 26.39
C SER A 17 18.57 -2.43 26.07
N SER A 18 18.15 -1.17 26.08
CA SER A 18 16.85 -0.76 25.56
C SER A 18 16.87 -1.03 24.03
N PHE A 19 16.24 -2.12 23.62
CA PHE A 19 15.95 -2.37 22.20
C PHE A 19 14.91 -1.33 21.77
N SER A 20 15.35 -0.23 21.20
CA SER A 20 14.44 0.64 20.43
C SER A 20 14.07 -0.09 19.14
N PRO A 21 12.78 -0.13 18.74
CA PRO A 21 12.42 -0.70 17.45
C PRO A 21 13.20 0.01 16.35
N PRO A 22 13.62 -0.71 15.29
CA PRO A 22 14.27 -0.08 14.17
C PRO A 22 13.36 1.03 13.61
N ALA A 23 13.96 2.14 13.15
CA ALA A 23 13.22 3.21 12.51
C ALA A 23 12.47 2.67 11.28
N PRO A 24 11.28 3.22 10.94
CA PRO A 24 10.55 2.83 9.73
C PRO A 24 11.44 2.89 8.49
N SER A 25 11.42 1.86 7.67
CA SER A 25 12.25 1.80 6.46
C SER A 25 11.64 2.58 5.31
N PHE A 26 10.30 2.68 5.24
CA PHE A 26 9.57 3.49 4.26
C PHE A 26 8.16 3.83 4.73
N SER A 27 7.48 4.71 3.99
CA SER A 27 6.06 5.03 4.17
C SER A 27 5.28 4.76 2.90
N ILE A 28 4.04 4.31 3.06
CA ILE A 28 3.02 4.35 2.02
C ILE A 28 2.41 5.75 2.09
N ALA A 29 2.44 6.52 1.00
CA ALA A 29 1.84 7.85 1.00
C ALA A 29 0.44 7.84 0.37
N LEU A 30 -0.49 8.54 0.99
CA LEU A 30 -1.82 8.79 0.44
C LEU A 30 -1.74 9.87 -0.63
N LEU A 31 -2.18 9.57 -1.84
CA LEU A 31 -2.15 10.50 -2.96
C LEU A 31 -3.39 11.41 -2.94
N LYS A 32 -3.19 12.69 -2.69
CA LYS A 32 -4.20 13.71 -2.86
C LYS A 32 -4.29 14.14 -4.32
N TYR A 33 -5.45 13.95 -4.93
CA TYR A 33 -5.76 14.33 -6.31
C TYR A 33 -6.83 15.42 -6.37
N ASN A 34 -6.95 16.09 -7.51
CA ASN A 34 -7.97 17.08 -7.79
C ASN A 34 -9.19 16.45 -8.47
N GLY A 35 -10.27 17.23 -8.64
CA GLY A 35 -11.49 16.81 -9.32
C GLY A 35 -12.72 16.70 -8.42
N GLY A 36 -12.53 16.82 -7.10
CA GLY A 36 -13.60 16.76 -6.11
C GLY A 36 -13.99 15.36 -5.65
N GLY A 37 -13.22 14.33 -6.03
CA GLY A 37 -13.33 13.02 -5.40
C GLY A 37 -12.74 13.03 -3.98
N ASP A 38 -13.18 12.08 -3.18
CA ASP A 38 -12.85 11.95 -1.76
C ASP A 38 -11.57 11.13 -1.53
N TRP A 39 -10.44 11.63 -2.03
CA TRP A 39 -9.12 11.02 -1.87
C TRP A 39 -8.78 10.66 -0.40
N TYR A 40 -9.47 11.26 0.56
CA TYR A 40 -9.33 11.08 2.00
C TYR A 40 -10.28 10.00 2.57
N ALA A 41 -10.99 9.27 1.71
CA ALA A 41 -11.76 8.10 2.14
C ALA A 41 -10.85 7.08 2.84
N ASN A 42 -11.44 6.27 3.73
CA ASN A 42 -10.77 5.18 4.44
C ASN A 42 -9.57 5.63 5.31
N PRO A 43 -9.78 6.56 6.26
CA PRO A 43 -8.69 7.19 6.99
C PRO A 43 -7.88 6.25 7.89
N THR A 44 -8.43 5.11 8.33
CA THR A 44 -7.74 4.11 9.15
C THR A 44 -7.13 2.97 8.32
N SER A 45 -7.39 2.91 7.01
CA SER A 45 -6.99 1.80 6.14
C SER A 45 -5.47 1.61 6.05
N LEU A 46 -4.73 2.67 5.71
CA LEU A 46 -3.27 2.59 5.56
C LEU A 46 -2.53 2.37 6.89
N PRO A 47 -2.89 3.01 8.01
CA PRO A 47 -2.35 2.67 9.33
C PRO A 47 -2.50 1.17 9.65
N ASN A 48 -3.70 0.63 9.51
CA ASN A 48 -4.01 -0.76 9.80
C ASN A 48 -3.27 -1.72 8.85
N LEU A 49 -3.19 -1.38 7.54
CA LEU A 49 -2.41 -2.17 6.58
C LEU A 49 -0.92 -2.17 6.94
N ALA A 50 -0.36 -1.03 7.33
CA ALA A 50 1.04 -0.93 7.74
C ALA A 50 1.32 -1.81 8.96
N GLU A 51 0.46 -1.75 9.99
CA GLU A 51 0.57 -2.60 11.18
C GLU A 51 0.45 -4.09 10.84
N PHE A 52 -0.50 -4.46 9.98
CA PHE A 52 -0.64 -5.84 9.52
C PHE A 52 0.61 -6.34 8.78
N CYS A 53 1.15 -5.53 7.87
CA CYS A 53 2.37 -5.85 7.13
C CYS A 53 3.58 -5.97 8.05
N ASN A 54 3.77 -5.04 8.98
CA ASN A 54 4.87 -5.07 9.95
C ASN A 54 4.84 -6.31 10.84
N LYS A 55 3.64 -6.80 11.16
CA LYS A 55 3.46 -8.02 11.95
C LYS A 55 3.68 -9.30 11.15
N ASN A 56 3.39 -9.28 9.86
CA ASN A 56 3.30 -10.50 9.04
C ASN A 56 4.40 -10.61 7.98
N LEU A 57 5.07 -9.52 7.62
CA LEU A 57 6.17 -9.49 6.65
C LEU A 57 7.46 -9.07 7.37
N ASP A 58 8.61 -9.37 6.79
CA ASP A 58 9.91 -8.89 7.30
C ASP A 58 10.21 -7.48 6.77
N ILE A 59 9.36 -6.53 7.14
CA ILE A 59 9.41 -5.13 6.71
C ILE A 59 9.06 -4.20 7.87
N ASN A 60 9.36 -2.91 7.72
CA ASN A 60 9.03 -1.88 8.69
C ASN A 60 8.45 -0.65 7.97
N ILE A 61 7.12 -0.57 7.93
CA ILE A 61 6.36 0.53 7.33
C ILE A 61 5.96 1.50 8.43
N ASN A 62 6.10 2.81 8.18
CA ASN A 62 5.56 3.82 9.07
C ASN A 62 4.02 3.72 9.10
N PRO A 63 3.39 3.51 10.26
CA PRO A 63 1.93 3.44 10.36
C PRO A 63 1.24 4.82 10.27
N ASP A 64 2.00 5.91 10.22
CA ASP A 64 1.47 7.26 10.01
C ASP A 64 1.67 7.68 8.54
N PRO A 65 0.66 7.48 7.66
CA PRO A 65 0.81 7.70 6.23
C PRO A 65 0.85 9.20 5.91
N PRO A 66 1.91 9.70 5.25
CA PRO A 66 1.92 11.07 4.77
C PRO A 66 0.92 11.24 3.62
N THR A 67 0.33 12.45 3.51
CA THR A 67 -0.48 12.85 2.36
C THR A 67 0.37 13.69 1.42
N VAL A 68 0.36 13.37 0.12
CA VAL A 68 1.13 14.07 -0.90
C VAL A 68 0.26 14.45 -2.10
N GLU A 69 0.50 15.61 -2.69
CA GLU A 69 -0.20 16.05 -3.90
C GLU A 69 0.51 15.54 -5.16
N ALA A 70 -0.26 15.16 -6.18
CA ALA A 70 0.26 14.60 -7.43
C ALA A 70 1.30 15.50 -8.14
N GLY A 71 1.16 16.83 -7.99
CA GLY A 71 2.11 17.82 -8.55
C GLY A 71 3.30 18.13 -7.66
N SER A 72 3.33 17.64 -6.42
CA SER A 72 4.43 17.94 -5.49
C SER A 72 5.69 17.11 -5.80
N PRO A 73 6.89 17.70 -5.71
CA PRO A 73 8.12 16.92 -5.75
C PRO A 73 8.27 15.95 -4.56
N GLU A 74 7.49 16.10 -3.51
CA GLU A 74 7.53 15.22 -2.34
C GLU A 74 7.14 13.78 -2.66
N ILE A 75 6.37 13.52 -3.74
CA ILE A 75 6.03 12.14 -4.15
C ILE A 75 7.27 11.26 -4.35
N PHE A 76 8.41 11.84 -4.73
CA PHE A 76 9.66 11.10 -4.95
C PHE A 76 10.33 10.59 -3.65
N ASN A 77 9.86 11.05 -2.48
CA ASN A 77 10.32 10.55 -1.19
C ASN A 77 9.64 9.22 -0.79
N TYR A 78 8.59 8.82 -1.51
CA TYR A 78 7.77 7.66 -1.17
C TYR A 78 7.77 6.65 -2.31
N PRO A 79 8.27 5.43 -2.09
CA PRO A 79 8.33 4.42 -3.14
C PRO A 79 6.96 3.84 -3.53
N PHE A 80 5.93 4.07 -2.71
CA PHE A 80 4.58 3.56 -2.87
C PHE A 80 3.56 4.66 -2.58
N LEU A 81 2.73 4.97 -3.57
CA LEU A 81 1.56 5.83 -3.43
C LEU A 81 0.29 5.00 -3.44
N HIS A 82 -0.65 5.35 -2.57
CA HIS A 82 -2.00 4.79 -2.54
C HIS A 82 -3.00 5.87 -2.93
N MET A 83 -3.92 5.54 -3.83
CA MET A 83 -5.00 6.40 -4.28
C MET A 83 -6.32 5.67 -4.13
N THR A 84 -7.29 6.29 -3.47
CA THR A 84 -8.62 5.72 -3.22
C THR A 84 -9.70 6.80 -3.33
N GLY A 85 -10.96 6.42 -3.32
CA GLY A 85 -12.12 7.30 -3.30
C GLY A 85 -13.29 6.82 -4.15
N HIS A 86 -14.31 7.66 -4.26
CA HIS A 86 -15.57 7.36 -4.98
C HIS A 86 -15.74 8.14 -6.28
N GLY A 87 -14.72 8.65 -6.86
CA GLY A 87 -14.90 9.29 -8.14
C GLY A 87 -13.90 10.37 -8.47
N ASN A 88 -14.31 11.23 -9.28
CA ASN A 88 -13.78 12.37 -9.98
C ASN A 88 -12.29 12.66 -9.74
N VAL A 89 -11.42 11.91 -10.45
CA VAL A 89 -9.97 12.12 -10.44
C VAL A 89 -9.59 13.02 -11.61
N VAL A 90 -8.91 14.11 -11.34
CA VAL A 90 -8.40 15.02 -12.36
C VAL A 90 -6.93 15.34 -12.10
N PHE A 91 -6.08 15.09 -13.09
CA PHE A 91 -4.70 15.58 -13.12
C PHE A 91 -4.57 16.76 -14.09
N SER A 92 -3.92 17.83 -13.70
CA SER A 92 -3.42 18.87 -14.61
C SER A 92 -2.33 18.28 -15.55
N ALA A 93 -1.84 19.05 -16.51
CA ALA A 93 -0.76 18.60 -17.36
C ALA A 93 0.54 18.40 -16.57
N ASP A 94 0.82 19.29 -15.62
CA ASP A 94 2.02 19.24 -14.78
C ASP A 94 1.95 18.08 -13.79
N GLU A 95 0.79 17.85 -13.17
CA GLU A 95 0.57 16.68 -12.29
C GLU A 95 0.72 15.36 -13.04
N ALA A 96 0.16 15.24 -14.23
CA ALA A 96 0.30 14.06 -15.06
C ALA A 96 1.78 13.81 -15.44
N GLN A 97 2.53 14.88 -15.80
CA GLN A 97 3.94 14.77 -16.10
C GLN A 97 4.77 14.40 -14.88
N ASN A 98 4.45 14.95 -13.71
CA ASN A 98 5.12 14.62 -12.43
C ASN A 98 4.88 13.15 -12.05
N MET A 99 3.63 12.69 -12.12
CA MET A 99 3.26 11.28 -11.89
C MET A 99 3.96 10.34 -12.88
N ARG A 100 4.04 10.71 -14.16
CA ARG A 100 4.78 9.94 -15.17
C ARG A 100 6.24 9.78 -14.78
N THR A 101 6.91 10.89 -14.44
CA THR A 101 8.31 10.88 -14.02
C THR A 101 8.52 10.01 -12.78
N TYR A 102 7.65 10.13 -11.80
CA TYR A 102 7.68 9.32 -10.58
C TYR A 102 7.59 7.82 -10.87
N LEU A 103 6.60 7.43 -11.67
CA LEU A 103 6.38 6.02 -12.01
C LEU A 103 7.52 5.44 -12.87
N GLN A 104 8.06 6.21 -13.79
CA GLN A 104 9.24 5.82 -14.60
C GLN A 104 10.52 5.69 -13.76
N ALA A 105 10.69 6.56 -12.75
CA ALA A 105 11.84 6.56 -11.85
C ALA A 105 11.85 5.44 -10.80
N GLY A 106 10.87 4.54 -10.81
CA GLY A 106 10.82 3.40 -9.88
C GLY A 106 9.68 3.47 -8.86
N GLY A 107 8.92 4.55 -8.82
CA GLY A 107 7.71 4.64 -8.00
C GLY A 107 6.66 3.60 -8.37
N PHE A 108 5.71 3.39 -7.47
CA PHE A 108 4.57 2.51 -7.67
C PHE A 108 3.29 3.20 -7.20
N LEU A 109 2.21 3.02 -7.96
CA LEU A 109 0.88 3.52 -7.61
C LEU A 109 -0.09 2.35 -7.43
N HIS A 110 -0.71 2.24 -6.27
CA HIS A 110 -1.89 1.42 -6.06
C HIS A 110 -3.13 2.32 -6.12
N ILE A 111 -4.09 1.97 -6.96
CA ILE A 111 -5.40 2.62 -7.06
C ILE A 111 -6.43 1.62 -6.57
N ASP A 112 -7.21 2.00 -5.57
CA ASP A 112 -8.31 1.20 -5.03
C ASP A 112 -9.63 1.94 -5.26
N ASP A 113 -10.50 1.35 -6.08
CA ASP A 113 -11.82 1.92 -6.40
C ASP A 113 -12.82 1.56 -5.30
N ASN A 114 -13.21 2.55 -4.51
CA ASN A 114 -14.30 2.41 -3.53
C ASN A 114 -15.68 2.48 -4.18
N TYR A 115 -15.78 2.15 -5.45
CA TYR A 115 -16.95 2.25 -6.31
C TYR A 115 -17.12 3.62 -6.98
N GLY A 116 -17.07 3.61 -8.30
CA GLY A 116 -17.37 4.78 -9.15
C GLY A 116 -16.17 5.59 -9.62
N MET A 117 -14.93 5.21 -9.30
CA MET A 117 -13.73 5.89 -9.82
C MET A 117 -13.42 5.55 -11.28
N ASP A 118 -13.82 4.39 -11.78
CA ASP A 118 -13.37 3.85 -13.07
C ASP A 118 -13.53 4.84 -14.26
N PRO A 119 -14.67 5.55 -14.42
CA PRO A 119 -14.84 6.53 -15.50
C PRO A 119 -13.85 7.70 -15.45
N TYR A 120 -13.22 7.95 -14.32
CA TYR A 120 -12.30 9.06 -14.09
C TYR A 120 -10.84 8.60 -14.03
N VAL A 121 -10.57 7.47 -13.40
CA VAL A 121 -9.22 6.90 -13.28
C VAL A 121 -8.62 6.59 -14.64
N ARG A 122 -9.36 5.91 -15.52
CA ARG A 122 -8.83 5.53 -16.84
C ARG A 122 -8.42 6.74 -17.68
N PRO A 123 -9.25 7.80 -17.85
CA PRO A 123 -8.83 9.00 -18.54
C PRO A 123 -7.68 9.75 -17.84
N ALA A 124 -7.67 9.80 -16.50
CA ALA A 124 -6.60 10.44 -15.75
C ALA A 124 -5.26 9.71 -15.98
N MET A 125 -5.23 8.39 -15.89
CA MET A 125 -4.02 7.60 -16.14
C MET A 125 -3.63 7.58 -17.63
N LYS A 126 -4.58 7.69 -18.55
CA LYS A 126 -4.30 7.88 -19.99
C LYS A 126 -3.62 9.22 -20.27
N LYS A 127 -3.86 10.23 -19.44
CA LYS A 127 -3.14 11.51 -19.50
C LYS A 127 -1.69 11.38 -18.99
N VAL A 128 -1.47 10.54 -17.96
CA VAL A 128 -0.13 10.24 -17.45
C VAL A 128 0.69 9.42 -18.48
N PHE A 129 0.07 8.38 -19.05
CA PHE A 129 0.67 7.50 -20.06
C PHE A 129 -0.25 7.34 -21.26
N PRO A 130 -0.20 8.26 -22.25
CA PRO A 130 -1.03 8.18 -23.45
C PRO A 130 -0.82 6.89 -24.26
N GLU A 131 0.36 6.29 -24.17
CA GLU A 131 0.76 5.09 -24.89
C GLU A 131 0.42 3.77 -24.19
N LEU A 132 0.08 3.79 -22.88
CA LEU A 132 -0.23 2.58 -22.13
C LEU A 132 -1.73 2.38 -22.01
N GLU A 133 -2.12 1.10 -21.87
CA GLU A 133 -3.47 0.69 -21.54
C GLU A 133 -3.46 -0.19 -20.27
N PHE A 134 -4.50 -0.10 -19.47
CA PHE A 134 -4.71 -1.03 -18.37
C PHE A 134 -4.95 -2.44 -18.91
N ILE A 135 -4.12 -3.39 -18.48
CA ILE A 135 -4.20 -4.81 -18.84
C ILE A 135 -4.73 -5.56 -17.63
N GLU A 136 -5.79 -6.34 -17.79
CA GLU A 136 -6.28 -7.21 -16.72
C GLU A 136 -5.21 -8.26 -16.38
N LEU A 137 -4.90 -8.40 -15.10
CA LEU A 137 -3.91 -9.34 -14.62
C LEU A 137 -4.52 -10.75 -14.55
N PRO A 138 -3.88 -11.76 -15.16
CA PRO A 138 -4.35 -13.13 -15.03
C PRO A 138 -4.20 -13.60 -13.58
N PHE A 139 -5.02 -14.54 -13.14
CA PHE A 139 -4.95 -15.09 -11.79
C PHE A 139 -3.61 -15.74 -11.44
N SER A 140 -2.81 -16.10 -12.44
CA SER A 140 -1.44 -16.59 -12.25
C SER A 140 -0.40 -15.48 -12.03
N HIS A 141 -0.81 -14.19 -12.06
CA HIS A 141 0.15 -13.10 -11.87
C HIS A 141 0.78 -13.15 -10.47
N PRO A 142 2.10 -12.95 -10.34
CA PRO A 142 2.82 -13.08 -9.07
C PRO A 142 2.26 -12.23 -7.92
N VAL A 143 1.59 -11.09 -8.18
CA VAL A 143 0.97 -10.28 -7.12
C VAL A 143 -0.05 -11.04 -6.28
N PHE A 144 -0.69 -12.08 -6.84
CA PHE A 144 -1.66 -12.93 -6.14
C PHE A 144 -1.00 -14.07 -5.35
N HIS A 145 0.29 -14.33 -5.53
CA HIS A 145 1.00 -15.50 -5.02
C HIS A 145 2.29 -15.11 -4.29
N GLN A 146 2.23 -14.10 -3.42
CA GLN A 146 3.35 -13.74 -2.57
C GLN A 146 3.33 -14.57 -1.27
N LYS A 147 3.09 -13.95 -0.13
CA LYS A 147 2.95 -14.67 1.14
C LYS A 147 1.65 -15.47 1.20
N TYR A 148 0.60 -14.96 0.60
CA TYR A 148 -0.74 -15.56 0.59
C TYR A 148 -1.13 -15.96 -0.84
N ASP A 149 -1.86 -17.08 -0.96
CA ASP A 149 -2.21 -17.67 -2.26
C ASP A 149 -3.67 -17.34 -2.64
N PHE A 150 -3.85 -16.41 -3.56
CA PHE A 150 -5.16 -15.98 -4.10
C PHE A 150 -5.38 -16.60 -5.49
N LYS A 151 -5.73 -17.89 -5.55
CA LYS A 151 -5.90 -18.65 -6.80
C LYS A 151 -6.96 -18.10 -7.76
N ASN A 152 -7.91 -17.33 -7.23
CA ASN A 152 -9.03 -16.75 -7.99
C ASN A 152 -8.90 -15.21 -8.13
N GLY A 153 -7.71 -14.64 -7.95
CA GLY A 153 -7.48 -13.21 -8.03
C GLY A 153 -7.94 -12.45 -6.77
N LEU A 154 -8.36 -11.21 -6.94
CA LEU A 154 -8.74 -10.32 -5.83
C LEU A 154 -9.91 -10.88 -5.01
N PRO A 155 -9.89 -10.70 -3.67
CA PRO A 155 -11.07 -10.91 -2.86
C PRO A 155 -12.11 -9.82 -3.13
N LYS A 156 -13.40 -10.15 -3.08
CA LYS A 156 -14.49 -9.18 -3.05
C LYS A 156 -14.78 -8.84 -1.59
N ILE A 157 -14.70 -7.57 -1.23
CA ILE A 157 -14.98 -7.08 0.13
C ILE A 157 -16.41 -6.59 0.20
N HIS A 158 -16.79 -5.63 -0.65
CA HIS A 158 -18.16 -5.15 -0.76
C HIS A 158 -18.79 -5.52 -2.10
N GLU A 159 -20.11 -5.64 -2.10
CA GLU A 159 -20.92 -5.94 -3.28
C GLU A 159 -21.72 -4.70 -3.67
N HIS A 160 -21.50 -4.20 -4.89
CA HIS A 160 -22.21 -3.02 -5.40
C HIS A 160 -23.18 -3.36 -6.53
N ASP A 161 -22.70 -3.96 -7.61
CA ASP A 161 -23.47 -4.17 -8.83
C ASP A 161 -23.33 -5.58 -9.43
N ASN A 162 -23.00 -6.55 -8.60
CA ASN A 162 -22.79 -7.97 -8.95
C ASN A 162 -21.65 -8.21 -9.96
N LYS A 163 -20.68 -7.29 -10.07
CA LYS A 163 -19.48 -7.52 -10.86
C LYS A 163 -18.39 -8.23 -10.03
N SER A 164 -17.62 -9.05 -10.72
CA SER A 164 -16.45 -9.70 -10.12
C SER A 164 -15.32 -8.71 -9.90
N PRO A 165 -14.51 -8.86 -8.84
CA PRO A 165 -13.34 -8.05 -8.65
C PRO A 165 -12.29 -8.33 -9.74
N GLN A 166 -11.64 -7.27 -10.23
CA GLN A 166 -10.64 -7.33 -11.29
C GLN A 166 -9.41 -6.52 -10.90
N ALA A 167 -8.23 -7.03 -11.23
CA ALA A 167 -6.97 -6.31 -11.07
C ALA A 167 -6.47 -5.88 -12.44
N PHE A 168 -6.18 -4.60 -12.62
CA PHE A 168 -5.60 -4.06 -13.84
C PHE A 168 -4.21 -3.52 -13.57
N GLY A 169 -3.27 -3.76 -14.49
CA GLY A 169 -1.91 -3.28 -14.42
C GLY A 169 -1.56 -2.30 -15.53
N LEU A 170 -0.76 -1.27 -15.21
CA LEU A 170 0.02 -0.54 -16.21
C LEU A 170 1.47 -1.02 -16.11
N PHE A 171 2.07 -1.28 -17.28
CA PHE A 171 3.44 -1.78 -17.37
C PHE A 171 4.32 -0.79 -18.11
N TRP A 172 5.48 -0.46 -17.53
CA TRP A 172 6.53 0.32 -18.14
C TRP A 172 7.82 -0.51 -18.17
N GLU A 173 8.36 -0.74 -19.37
CA GLU A 173 9.57 -1.55 -19.58
C GLU A 173 9.53 -2.92 -18.87
N GLY A 174 8.37 -3.58 -18.92
CA GLY A 174 8.13 -4.89 -18.30
C GLY A 174 7.83 -4.84 -16.78
N ARG A 175 7.97 -3.70 -16.13
CA ARG A 175 7.66 -3.51 -14.70
C ARG A 175 6.21 -3.09 -14.52
N LEU A 176 5.49 -3.72 -13.61
CA LEU A 176 4.20 -3.23 -13.13
C LEU A 176 4.44 -1.94 -12.34
N ILE A 177 3.94 -0.80 -12.86
CA ILE A 177 4.10 0.53 -12.28
C ILE A 177 2.86 1.03 -11.57
N CYS A 178 1.71 0.51 -11.96
CA CYS A 178 0.42 0.83 -11.34
C CYS A 178 -0.42 -0.44 -11.26
N LEU A 179 -0.99 -0.70 -10.10
CA LEU A 179 -2.02 -1.70 -9.88
C LEU A 179 -3.33 -1.00 -9.57
N TYR A 180 -4.37 -1.31 -10.33
CA TYR A 180 -5.72 -0.81 -10.12
C TYR A 180 -6.62 -1.97 -9.69
N THR A 181 -7.11 -1.93 -8.46
CA THR A 181 -8.05 -2.89 -7.89
C THR A 181 -9.46 -2.35 -8.07
N PHE A 182 -10.23 -3.02 -8.93
CA PHE A 182 -11.55 -2.61 -9.37
C PHE A 182 -12.61 -3.56 -8.83
N GLU A 183 -13.72 -3.02 -8.34
CA GLU A 183 -14.86 -3.79 -7.81
C GLU A 183 -14.50 -4.72 -6.64
N CYS A 184 -13.55 -4.34 -5.78
CA CYS A 184 -13.17 -5.18 -4.64
C CYS A 184 -13.14 -4.47 -3.28
N ASP A 185 -12.93 -3.15 -3.24
CA ASP A 185 -12.94 -2.31 -2.04
C ASP A 185 -11.94 -2.77 -0.96
N LEU A 186 -10.68 -2.98 -1.36
CA LEU A 186 -9.66 -3.44 -0.42
C LEU A 186 -9.48 -2.47 0.75
N GLY A 187 -9.52 -1.16 0.45
CA GLY A 187 -9.36 -0.08 1.42
C GLY A 187 -10.39 -0.14 2.54
N ASP A 188 -11.63 -0.45 2.20
CA ASP A 188 -12.72 -0.63 3.17
C ASP A 188 -12.43 -1.80 4.11
N GLY A 189 -11.93 -2.91 3.56
CA GLY A 189 -11.55 -4.08 4.34
C GLY A 189 -10.34 -3.85 5.27
N TRP A 190 -9.54 -2.80 5.02
CA TRP A 190 -8.43 -2.40 5.89
C TRP A 190 -8.86 -1.43 7.00
N GLU A 191 -10.05 -0.83 6.91
CA GLU A 191 -10.57 0.08 7.93
C GLU A 191 -10.75 -0.60 9.30
N ASP A 192 -10.98 0.19 10.34
CA ASP A 192 -11.35 -0.32 11.65
C ASP A 192 -12.62 -1.18 11.58
N ALA A 193 -12.67 -2.22 12.40
CA ALA A 193 -13.73 -3.24 12.32
C ALA A 193 -15.16 -2.72 12.51
N ASP A 194 -15.32 -1.58 13.18
CA ASP A 194 -16.62 -0.96 13.47
C ASP A 194 -17.10 0.00 12.37
N VAL A 195 -16.24 0.34 11.39
CA VAL A 195 -16.60 1.26 10.29
C VAL A 195 -17.59 0.58 9.34
N HIS A 196 -17.18 -0.48 8.65
CA HIS A 196 -18.02 -1.20 7.69
C HIS A 196 -18.72 -2.42 8.33
N LYS A 197 -18.21 -2.91 9.46
CA LYS A 197 -18.68 -4.11 10.17
C LYS A 197 -18.60 -5.39 9.34
N ASP A 198 -17.60 -5.44 8.49
CA ASP A 198 -17.32 -6.63 7.70
C ASP A 198 -16.97 -7.83 8.57
N PRO A 199 -17.33 -9.05 8.12
CA PRO A 199 -16.88 -10.26 8.76
C PRO A 199 -15.35 -10.31 8.86
N GLU A 200 -14.83 -10.81 9.98
CA GLU A 200 -13.38 -10.84 10.23
C GLU A 200 -12.62 -11.63 9.14
N ASP A 201 -13.19 -12.70 8.60
CA ASP A 201 -12.58 -13.48 7.52
C ASP A 201 -12.50 -12.70 6.19
N THR A 202 -13.44 -11.80 5.92
CA THR A 202 -13.43 -10.89 4.79
C THR A 202 -12.34 -9.84 4.95
N ARG A 203 -12.28 -9.19 6.12
CA ARG A 203 -11.22 -8.23 6.46
C ARG A 203 -9.83 -8.87 6.40
N GLN A 204 -9.66 -10.08 6.92
CA GLN A 204 -8.40 -10.81 6.84
C GLN A 204 -7.95 -11.04 5.40
N LYS A 205 -8.86 -11.35 4.47
CA LYS A 205 -8.54 -11.48 3.04
C LYS A 205 -8.09 -10.15 2.44
N ALA A 206 -8.73 -9.03 2.80
CA ALA A 206 -8.31 -7.70 2.36
C ALA A 206 -6.88 -7.40 2.81
N PHE A 207 -6.56 -7.58 4.10
CA PHE A 207 -5.21 -7.40 4.63
C PHE A 207 -4.17 -8.33 4.00
N GLN A 208 -4.52 -9.60 3.79
CA GLN A 208 -3.64 -10.55 3.13
C GLN A 208 -3.32 -10.14 1.69
N MET A 209 -4.33 -9.64 0.95
CA MET A 209 -4.11 -9.14 -0.41
C MET A 209 -3.27 -7.86 -0.39
N GLY A 210 -3.52 -6.93 0.53
CA GLY A 210 -2.69 -5.75 0.73
C GLY A 210 -1.23 -6.11 1.02
N ALA A 211 -1.00 -7.09 1.90
CA ALA A 211 0.35 -7.60 2.18
C ALA A 211 1.03 -8.22 0.96
N ASN A 212 0.28 -8.93 0.12
CA ASN A 212 0.80 -9.44 -1.15
C ASN A 212 1.22 -8.32 -2.10
N ILE A 213 0.41 -7.25 -2.23
CA ILE A 213 0.75 -6.09 -3.05
C ILE A 213 2.06 -5.45 -2.56
N ILE A 214 2.16 -5.21 -1.25
CA ILE A 214 3.36 -4.64 -0.63
C ILE A 214 4.57 -5.54 -0.86
N GLN A 215 4.45 -6.83 -0.60
CA GLN A 215 5.55 -7.78 -0.80
C GLN A 215 5.99 -7.84 -2.26
N TYR A 216 5.06 -7.89 -3.21
CA TYR A 216 5.37 -7.87 -4.64
C TYR A 216 6.17 -6.63 -5.04
N VAL A 217 5.78 -5.44 -4.56
CA VAL A 217 6.43 -4.18 -4.91
C VAL A 217 7.85 -4.08 -4.33
N PHE A 218 8.07 -4.55 -3.11
CA PHE A 218 9.34 -4.34 -2.40
C PHE A 218 10.28 -5.53 -2.45
N MET A 219 9.76 -6.77 -2.50
CA MET A 219 10.56 -7.98 -2.45
C MET A 219 10.66 -8.70 -3.81
N GLY A 220 9.66 -8.56 -4.67
CA GLY A 220 9.68 -9.11 -6.04
C GLY A 220 10.65 -8.39 -6.99
N ARG A 221 11.28 -7.30 -6.55
CA ARG A 221 12.27 -6.54 -7.35
C ARG A 221 13.70 -7.10 -7.23
N SER A 222 13.95 -8.07 -6.37
CA SER A 222 15.29 -8.63 -6.16
C SER A 222 15.70 -9.68 -7.19
N ASP A 223 14.82 -10.04 -8.12
CA ASP A 223 15.05 -11.10 -9.12
C ASP A 223 15.13 -10.58 -10.59
N LEU A 224 15.41 -9.27 -10.77
CA LEU A 224 15.67 -8.66 -12.09
C LEU A 224 17.13 -8.31 -12.26
#